data_8e89605187bcc9ee7851556c5c78be25
#
_entry.id   8e89605187bcc9ee7851556c5c78be25
#
_cell.length_a   1.000
_cell.length_b   1.000
_cell.length_c   1.000
_cell.angle_alpha   90.00
_cell.angle_beta   90.00
_cell.angle_gamma   90.00
#
_symmetry.space_group_name_H-M   'P 1'
#
loop_
_entity.id
_entity.type
_entity.pdbx_description
1 polymer ?
#
loop_
_entity_poly.entity_id
_entity_poly.type
_entity_poly.pdbx_seq_one_letter_code
_entity_poly.pdbx_strand_id
1 'polypeptide(L)'
;MPQDDPFPHYIEFRHVYKTFDRPVLVDSNFHVNPGETVAIIGRSGVGKSVTLSHIMGFLRPDSGRVIVGHEDITDYDETEMRRIRKKVTMVFQSGALFDSMTVGENVLFSLELRQDYDAQNKEDVVDGLLQMVDIAEAKDSHPTDLSTGYKRAVAIARALAAQPQCILYDEPTTMVDPIMSDHLGDLMLRLKRQLQLTSVVVTHDLDLMYKVADRVVFLYEGGVIFFGTVGDLEKSDHPHIREFLEMDRVVRV
;
A
#
# COMPACT_ATOMS: atom_id res chain seq x y z
N MET A 1 -31.67 0.46 -14.25
CA MET A 1 -30.94 1.44 -13.43
C MET A 1 -29.91 0.66 -12.64
N PRO A 2 -28.61 0.99 -12.64
CA PRO A 2 -27.68 0.37 -11.70
C PRO A 2 -28.25 0.67 -10.31
N GLN A 3 -28.38 -0.36 -9.47
CA GLN A 3 -28.67 -0.19 -8.05
C GLN A 3 -27.53 0.71 -7.51
N ASP A 4 -27.88 1.80 -6.83
CA ASP A 4 -26.90 2.65 -6.16
C ASP A 4 -26.07 1.75 -5.25
N ASP A 5 -24.79 1.60 -5.57
CA ASP A 5 -23.84 0.86 -4.74
C ASP A 5 -23.77 1.58 -3.39
N PRO A 6 -24.14 0.92 -2.28
CA PRO A 6 -24.10 1.55 -0.96
C PRO A 6 -22.69 1.97 -0.56
N PHE A 7 -21.66 1.43 -1.24
CA PHE A 7 -20.25 1.71 -0.99
C PHE A 7 -19.53 2.03 -2.32
N PRO A 8 -19.67 3.26 -2.85
CA PRO A 8 -19.15 3.63 -4.18
C PRO A 8 -17.61 3.66 -4.24
N HIS A 9 -16.94 3.75 -3.09
CA HIS A 9 -15.49 3.80 -2.98
C HIS A 9 -14.90 2.42 -2.76
N TYR A 10 -13.70 2.16 -3.27
CA TYR A 10 -13.03 0.88 -3.07
C TYR A 10 -12.56 0.69 -1.63
N ILE A 11 -12.03 1.77 -1.01
CA ILE A 11 -11.73 1.83 0.43
C ILE A 11 -12.41 3.08 0.97
N GLU A 12 -13.01 2.98 2.16
CA GLU A 12 -13.59 4.13 2.83
C GLU A 12 -13.50 3.97 4.35
N PHE A 13 -13.06 5.03 5.00
CA PHE A 13 -13.07 5.21 6.46
C PHE A 13 -14.17 6.19 6.81
N ARG A 14 -15.11 5.78 7.67
CA ARG A 14 -16.23 6.61 8.14
C ARG A 14 -16.17 6.73 9.66
N HIS A 15 -15.75 7.90 10.14
CA HIS A 15 -15.65 8.21 11.57
C HIS A 15 -14.88 7.16 12.37
N VAL A 16 -13.72 6.72 11.85
CA VAL A 16 -12.94 5.65 12.45
C VAL A 16 -12.13 6.18 13.63
N TYR A 17 -12.28 5.50 14.77
CA TYR A 17 -11.52 5.73 15.99
C TYR A 17 -10.75 4.47 16.36
N LYS A 18 -9.53 4.64 16.86
CA LYS A 18 -8.71 3.57 17.42
C LYS A 18 -7.84 4.09 18.55
N THR A 19 -7.95 3.45 19.71
CA THR A 19 -7.15 3.74 20.91
C THR A 19 -6.41 2.48 21.34
N PHE A 20 -5.16 2.64 21.70
CA PHE A 20 -4.37 1.68 22.47
C PHE A 20 -4.14 2.30 23.87
N ASP A 21 -2.89 2.50 24.30
CA ASP A 21 -2.59 3.28 25.50
C ASP A 21 -2.94 4.78 25.33
N ARG A 22 -3.01 5.23 24.10
CA ARG A 22 -3.41 6.58 23.67
C ARG A 22 -4.22 6.53 22.38
N PRO A 23 -5.03 7.56 22.08
CA PRO A 23 -5.70 7.67 20.79
C PRO A 23 -4.69 7.65 19.64
N VAL A 24 -4.95 6.85 18.61
CA VAL A 24 -4.09 6.68 17.41
C VAL A 24 -4.82 7.00 16.12
N LEU A 25 -6.12 6.70 16.03
CA LEU A 25 -7.00 7.26 15.01
C LEU A 25 -8.14 7.99 15.71
N VAL A 26 -8.41 9.21 15.25
CA VAL A 26 -9.42 10.09 15.82
C VAL A 26 -10.25 10.67 14.70
N ASP A 27 -11.51 10.25 14.61
CA ASP A 27 -12.47 10.69 13.60
C ASP A 27 -11.89 10.65 12.16
N SER A 28 -11.20 9.55 11.84
CA SER A 28 -10.56 9.42 10.53
C SER A 28 -11.59 9.20 9.44
N ASN A 29 -11.61 10.13 8.45
CA ASN A 29 -12.54 10.14 7.32
C ASN A 29 -11.77 10.36 6.03
N PHE A 30 -11.77 9.40 5.13
CA PHE A 30 -11.23 9.49 3.76
C PHE A 30 -11.72 8.31 2.92
N HIS A 31 -11.49 8.39 1.61
CA HIS A 31 -11.83 7.30 0.71
C HIS A 31 -10.83 7.16 -0.44
N VAL A 32 -10.79 5.97 -1.05
CA VAL A 32 -9.98 5.64 -2.22
C VAL A 32 -10.91 5.09 -3.31
N ASN A 33 -10.86 5.68 -4.50
CA ASN A 33 -11.64 5.19 -5.62
C ASN A 33 -10.95 4.02 -6.35
N PRO A 34 -11.68 3.17 -7.08
CA PRO A 34 -11.06 2.15 -7.92
C PRO A 34 -10.03 2.76 -8.89
N GLY A 35 -8.84 2.13 -8.99
CA GLY A 35 -7.75 2.59 -9.87
C GLY A 35 -7.01 3.84 -9.38
N GLU A 36 -7.36 4.37 -8.21
CA GLU A 36 -6.73 5.54 -7.62
C GLU A 36 -5.54 5.14 -6.74
N THR A 37 -4.52 6.01 -6.68
CA THR A 37 -3.44 5.95 -5.70
C THR A 37 -3.62 7.06 -4.67
N VAL A 38 -3.84 6.69 -3.41
CA VAL A 38 -3.88 7.63 -2.29
C VAL A 38 -2.63 7.47 -1.43
N ALA A 39 -1.86 8.54 -1.25
CA ALA A 39 -0.78 8.57 -0.30
C ALA A 39 -1.27 8.97 1.09
N ILE A 40 -0.86 8.25 2.12
CA ILE A 40 -1.09 8.61 3.52
C ILE A 40 0.24 9.08 4.08
N ILE A 41 0.35 10.37 4.39
CA ILE A 41 1.55 11.01 4.88
C ILE A 41 1.36 11.59 6.29
N GLY A 42 2.46 11.90 6.94
CA GLY A 42 2.50 12.45 8.30
C GLY A 42 3.72 11.96 9.07
N ARG A 43 3.96 12.53 10.24
CA ARG A 43 5.12 12.18 11.09
C ARG A 43 5.09 10.71 11.52
N SER A 44 6.23 10.18 11.98
CA SER A 44 6.29 8.83 12.54
C SER A 44 5.37 8.68 13.74
N GLY A 45 4.68 7.53 13.86
CA GLY A 45 3.81 7.21 14.99
C GLY A 45 2.42 7.87 15.00
N VAL A 46 2.01 8.57 13.91
CA VAL A 46 0.69 9.24 13.83
C VAL A 46 -0.48 8.33 13.45
N GLY A 47 -0.24 7.04 13.21
CA GLY A 47 -1.30 6.09 12.85
C GLY A 47 -1.30 5.57 11.41
N LYS A 48 -0.29 5.91 10.59
CA LYS A 48 -0.23 5.49 9.17
C LYS A 48 -0.33 3.97 8.98
N SER A 49 0.56 3.18 9.58
CA SER A 49 0.52 1.70 9.49
C SER A 49 -0.67 1.09 10.23
N VAL A 50 -1.21 1.78 11.25
CA VAL A 50 -2.48 1.40 11.90
C VAL A 50 -3.64 1.50 10.91
N THR A 51 -3.67 2.52 10.06
CA THR A 51 -4.65 2.65 8.97
C THR A 51 -4.59 1.45 8.01
N LEU A 52 -3.38 1.06 7.56
CA LEU A 52 -3.23 -0.13 6.71
C LEU A 52 -3.70 -1.41 7.42
N SER A 53 -3.42 -1.51 8.73
CA SER A 53 -3.84 -2.67 9.53
C SER A 53 -5.37 -2.79 9.63
N HIS A 54 -6.12 -1.68 9.60
CA HIS A 54 -7.57 -1.70 9.53
C HIS A 54 -8.07 -2.15 8.15
N ILE A 55 -7.44 -1.70 7.05
CA ILE A 55 -7.79 -2.14 5.69
C ILE A 55 -7.57 -3.65 5.53
N MET A 56 -6.50 -4.19 6.12
CA MET A 56 -6.20 -5.63 6.10
C MET A 56 -7.02 -6.45 7.10
N GLY A 57 -7.82 -5.80 7.96
CA GLY A 57 -8.58 -6.44 9.02
C GLY A 57 -7.69 -7.09 10.11
N PHE A 58 -6.44 -6.65 10.25
CA PHE A 58 -5.58 -7.04 11.37
C PHE A 58 -5.97 -6.33 12.67
N LEU A 59 -6.62 -5.17 12.53
CA LEU A 59 -7.18 -4.40 13.63
C LEU A 59 -8.65 -4.08 13.34
N ARG A 60 -9.47 -4.10 14.37
CA ARG A 60 -10.84 -3.58 14.33
C ARG A 60 -10.87 -2.18 14.91
N PRO A 61 -11.65 -1.26 14.33
CA PRO A 61 -11.86 0.06 14.92
C PRO A 61 -12.62 -0.06 16.25
N ASP A 62 -12.43 0.89 17.13
CA ASP A 62 -13.20 0.98 18.38
C ASP A 62 -14.60 1.58 18.11
N SER A 63 -14.71 2.42 17.08
CA SER A 63 -15.95 2.93 16.51
C SER A 63 -15.74 3.41 15.07
N GLY A 64 -16.84 3.65 14.35
CA GLY A 64 -16.82 3.99 12.94
C GLY A 64 -16.91 2.76 12.04
N ARG A 65 -16.65 2.94 10.75
CA ARG A 65 -16.74 1.86 9.76
C ARG A 65 -15.55 1.87 8.82
N VAL A 66 -15.11 0.69 8.43
CA VAL A 66 -14.08 0.46 7.41
C VAL A 66 -14.69 -0.34 6.27
N ILE A 67 -14.72 0.24 5.09
CA ILE A 67 -15.19 -0.38 3.86
C ILE A 67 -13.99 -0.74 3.00
N VAL A 68 -13.94 -1.95 2.45
CA VAL A 68 -12.88 -2.42 1.55
C VAL A 68 -13.49 -3.32 0.47
N GLY A 69 -13.17 -3.02 -0.80
CA GLY A 69 -13.67 -3.80 -1.93
C GLY A 69 -15.19 -3.80 -2.04
N HIS A 70 -15.82 -2.64 -1.72
CA HIS A 70 -17.28 -2.42 -1.68
C HIS A 70 -18.02 -3.23 -0.59
N GLU A 71 -17.30 -3.67 0.44
CA GLU A 71 -17.86 -4.43 1.56
C GLU A 71 -17.51 -3.73 2.89
N ASP A 72 -18.49 -3.61 3.81
CA ASP A 72 -18.23 -3.13 5.18
C ASP A 72 -17.58 -4.28 5.97
N ILE A 73 -16.27 -4.15 6.23
CA ILE A 73 -15.46 -5.19 6.88
C ILE A 73 -15.32 -5.00 8.39
N THR A 74 -15.99 -3.99 8.96
CA THR A 74 -15.80 -3.54 10.35
C THR A 74 -15.88 -4.69 11.36
N ASP A 75 -16.86 -5.57 11.17
CA ASP A 75 -17.14 -6.68 12.08
C ASP A 75 -16.76 -8.07 11.51
N TYR A 76 -16.11 -8.11 10.33
CA TYR A 76 -15.75 -9.36 9.69
C TYR A 76 -14.88 -10.25 10.59
N ASP A 77 -15.17 -11.55 10.56
CA ASP A 77 -14.32 -12.57 11.16
C ASP A 77 -13.15 -12.95 10.22
N GLU A 78 -12.26 -13.82 10.71
CA GLU A 78 -11.10 -14.27 9.94
C GLU A 78 -11.48 -15.00 8.64
N THR A 79 -12.61 -15.72 8.63
CA THR A 79 -13.09 -16.43 7.46
C THR A 79 -13.57 -15.47 6.37
N GLU A 80 -14.29 -14.43 6.76
CA GLU A 80 -14.76 -13.37 5.88
C GLU A 80 -13.58 -12.54 5.36
N MET A 81 -12.62 -12.21 6.23
CA MET A 81 -11.41 -11.46 5.84
C MET A 81 -10.53 -12.18 4.83
N ARG A 82 -10.56 -13.51 4.75
CA ARG A 82 -9.82 -14.26 3.71
C ARG A 82 -10.25 -13.86 2.29
N ARG A 83 -11.55 -13.54 2.07
CA ARG A 83 -12.03 -13.08 0.77
C ARG A 83 -11.50 -11.68 0.43
N ILE A 84 -11.44 -10.80 1.41
CA ILE A 84 -10.89 -9.44 1.26
C ILE A 84 -9.40 -9.50 0.95
N ARG A 85 -8.64 -10.31 1.70
CA ARG A 85 -7.18 -10.47 1.50
C ARG A 85 -6.79 -11.15 0.18
N LYS A 86 -7.73 -11.75 -0.56
CA LYS A 86 -7.51 -12.14 -1.95
C LYS A 86 -7.56 -10.93 -2.91
N LYS A 87 -8.35 -9.89 -2.58
CA LYS A 87 -8.51 -8.67 -3.38
C LYS A 87 -7.48 -7.60 -3.02
N VAL A 88 -6.99 -7.60 -1.78
CA VAL A 88 -6.07 -6.58 -1.24
C VAL A 88 -4.83 -7.26 -0.70
N THR A 89 -3.67 -6.88 -1.19
CA THR A 89 -2.37 -7.38 -0.72
C THR A 89 -1.53 -6.25 -0.12
N MET A 90 -0.54 -6.60 0.70
CA MET A 90 0.30 -5.62 1.37
C MET A 90 1.78 -5.91 1.12
N VAL A 91 2.50 -4.85 0.74
CA VAL A 91 3.97 -4.81 0.67
C VAL A 91 4.47 -4.13 1.92
N PHE A 92 5.08 -4.92 2.81
CA PHE A 92 5.59 -4.45 4.09
C PHE A 92 6.93 -3.71 3.96
N GLN A 93 7.22 -2.84 4.92
CA GLN A 93 8.46 -2.09 5.01
C GLN A 93 9.73 -2.99 5.03
N SER A 94 9.67 -4.19 5.59
CA SER A 94 10.77 -5.17 5.54
C SER A 94 10.82 -5.99 4.26
N GLY A 95 9.79 -5.92 3.41
CA GLY A 95 9.53 -6.85 2.31
C GLY A 95 8.91 -8.18 2.78
N ALA A 96 9.14 -8.58 4.04
CA ALA A 96 8.65 -9.83 4.65
C ALA A 96 8.89 -11.08 3.78
N LEU A 97 10.05 -11.17 3.14
CA LEU A 97 10.44 -12.31 2.30
C LEU A 97 10.89 -13.49 3.16
N PHE A 98 10.73 -14.69 2.63
CA PHE A 98 11.28 -15.91 3.23
C PHE A 98 12.75 -16.04 2.83
N ASP A 99 13.66 -15.82 3.77
CA ASP A 99 15.11 -15.86 3.53
C ASP A 99 15.62 -17.26 3.14
N SER A 100 14.88 -18.32 3.50
CA SER A 100 15.18 -19.71 3.14
C SER A 100 14.75 -20.11 1.74
N MET A 101 14.05 -19.24 1.03
CA MET A 101 13.54 -19.43 -0.33
C MET A 101 14.25 -18.50 -1.30
N THR A 102 14.43 -18.93 -2.56
CA THR A 102 14.90 -18.05 -3.62
C THR A 102 13.85 -16.98 -3.95
N VAL A 103 14.21 -16.01 -4.77
CA VAL A 103 13.29 -14.99 -5.30
C VAL A 103 12.12 -15.63 -6.03
N GLY A 104 12.41 -16.57 -6.94
CA GLY A 104 11.37 -17.30 -7.67
C GLY A 104 10.44 -18.09 -6.75
N GLU A 105 10.98 -18.77 -5.75
CA GLU A 105 10.20 -19.52 -4.76
C GLU A 105 9.33 -18.61 -3.88
N ASN A 106 9.80 -17.42 -3.52
CA ASN A 106 9.01 -16.42 -2.79
C ASN A 106 7.77 -15.97 -3.60
N VAL A 107 7.91 -15.77 -4.90
CA VAL A 107 6.80 -15.40 -5.79
C VAL A 107 5.88 -16.60 -6.02
N LEU A 108 6.45 -17.77 -6.29
CA LEU A 108 5.73 -19.02 -6.49
C LEU A 108 4.86 -19.37 -5.28
N PHE A 109 5.37 -19.19 -4.06
CA PHE A 109 4.61 -19.44 -2.85
C PHE A 109 3.27 -18.68 -2.80
N SER A 110 3.26 -17.40 -3.19
CA SER A 110 2.02 -16.62 -3.25
C SER A 110 1.09 -17.10 -4.37
N LEU A 111 1.64 -17.53 -5.50
CA LEU A 111 0.87 -18.09 -6.61
C LEU A 111 0.18 -19.39 -6.20
N GLU A 112 0.87 -20.27 -5.49
CA GLU A 112 0.35 -21.57 -5.04
C GLU A 112 -0.75 -21.46 -3.96
N LEU A 113 -0.83 -20.35 -3.25
CA LEU A 113 -1.95 -20.07 -2.33
C LEU A 113 -3.27 -19.77 -3.07
N ARG A 114 -3.22 -19.54 -4.38
CA ARG A 114 -4.42 -19.39 -5.21
C ARG A 114 -4.96 -20.77 -5.58
N GLN A 115 -6.28 -20.90 -5.60
CA GLN A 115 -6.96 -22.14 -5.99
C GLN A 115 -7.24 -22.24 -7.51
N ASP A 116 -7.06 -21.12 -8.22
CA ASP A 116 -7.49 -20.91 -9.62
C ASP A 116 -6.32 -20.75 -10.60
N TYR A 117 -5.08 -21.08 -10.21
CA TYR A 117 -3.94 -21.02 -11.12
C TYR A 117 -3.70 -22.34 -11.84
N ASP A 118 -3.22 -22.26 -13.07
CA ASP A 118 -2.80 -23.43 -13.85
C ASP A 118 -1.38 -23.86 -13.43
N ALA A 119 -1.31 -25.01 -12.78
CA ALA A 119 -0.05 -25.58 -12.30
C ALA A 119 0.97 -25.88 -13.41
N GLN A 120 0.52 -26.04 -14.67
CA GLN A 120 1.41 -26.35 -15.80
C GLN A 120 2.23 -25.12 -16.24
N ASN A 121 1.71 -23.90 -16.00
CA ASN A 121 2.33 -22.65 -16.44
C ASN A 121 2.94 -21.83 -15.29
N LYS A 122 3.14 -22.44 -14.11
CA LYS A 122 3.58 -21.70 -12.92
C LYS A 122 4.94 -21.00 -13.08
N GLU A 123 5.88 -21.64 -13.74
CA GLU A 123 7.22 -21.08 -13.99
C GLU A 123 7.15 -19.87 -14.93
N ASP A 124 6.37 -19.96 -16.00
CA ASP A 124 6.17 -18.85 -16.95
C ASP A 124 5.51 -17.66 -16.27
N VAL A 125 4.56 -17.91 -15.36
CA VAL A 125 3.91 -16.86 -14.56
C VAL A 125 4.89 -16.19 -13.63
N VAL A 126 5.72 -16.96 -12.93
CA VAL A 126 6.77 -16.42 -12.05
C VAL A 126 7.75 -15.57 -12.85
N ASP A 127 8.24 -16.09 -13.98
CA ASP A 127 9.16 -15.36 -14.86
C ASP A 127 8.54 -14.05 -15.37
N GLY A 128 7.28 -14.09 -15.79
CA GLY A 128 6.55 -12.89 -16.21
C GLY A 128 6.40 -11.85 -15.11
N LEU A 129 6.14 -12.28 -13.87
CA LEU A 129 6.05 -11.38 -12.72
C LEU A 129 7.41 -10.75 -12.38
N LEU A 130 8.50 -11.54 -12.42
CA LEU A 130 9.85 -11.03 -12.18
C LEU A 130 10.32 -10.07 -13.28
N GLN A 131 9.95 -10.32 -14.54
CA GLN A 131 10.17 -9.38 -15.64
C GLN A 131 9.37 -8.08 -15.45
N MET A 132 8.13 -8.18 -14.99
CA MET A 132 7.26 -7.02 -14.74
C MET A 132 7.84 -6.06 -13.69
N VAL A 133 8.62 -6.57 -12.75
CA VAL A 133 9.29 -5.77 -11.70
C VAL A 133 10.80 -5.59 -11.94
N ASP A 134 11.29 -5.92 -13.14
CA ASP A 134 12.67 -5.70 -13.60
C ASP A 134 13.75 -6.42 -12.76
N ILE A 135 13.49 -7.65 -12.28
CA ILE A 135 14.42 -8.46 -11.48
C ILE A 135 14.50 -9.92 -11.95
N ALA A 136 14.24 -10.21 -13.23
CA ALA A 136 14.22 -11.57 -13.76
C ALA A 136 15.56 -12.31 -13.57
N GLU A 137 16.68 -11.59 -13.63
CA GLU A 137 18.04 -12.12 -13.44
C GLU A 137 18.30 -12.61 -12.00
N ALA A 138 17.51 -12.16 -11.02
CA ALA A 138 17.67 -12.54 -9.62
C ALA A 138 16.83 -13.76 -9.21
N LYS A 139 16.15 -14.45 -10.13
CA LYS A 139 15.20 -15.55 -9.86
C LYS A 139 15.75 -16.60 -8.89
N ASP A 140 17.00 -17.02 -9.10
CA ASP A 140 17.68 -18.08 -8.34
C ASP A 140 18.46 -17.55 -7.13
N SER A 141 18.50 -16.23 -6.93
CA SER A 141 19.17 -15.61 -5.77
C SER A 141 18.33 -15.72 -4.50
N HIS A 142 18.98 -15.70 -3.35
CA HIS A 142 18.29 -15.59 -2.06
C HIS A 142 18.07 -14.11 -1.68
N PRO A 143 16.99 -13.78 -0.93
CA PRO A 143 16.76 -12.41 -0.45
C PRO A 143 17.95 -11.81 0.29
N THR A 144 18.71 -12.62 1.03
CA THR A 144 19.90 -12.19 1.78
C THR A 144 20.98 -11.57 0.89
N ASP A 145 21.04 -11.97 -0.37
CA ASP A 145 22.06 -11.53 -1.33
C ASP A 145 21.65 -10.25 -2.09
N LEU A 146 20.42 -9.78 -1.87
CA LEU A 146 19.85 -8.65 -2.59
C LEU A 146 19.95 -7.34 -1.80
N SER A 147 20.06 -6.22 -2.53
CA SER A 147 19.87 -4.89 -1.97
C SER A 147 18.45 -4.68 -1.44
N THR A 148 18.26 -3.69 -0.57
CA THR A 148 16.94 -3.36 -0.02
C THR A 148 15.92 -3.07 -1.12
N GLY A 149 16.30 -2.33 -2.17
CA GLY A 149 15.42 -2.01 -3.28
C GLY A 149 14.99 -3.24 -4.08
N TYR A 150 15.91 -4.15 -4.37
CA TYR A 150 15.59 -5.43 -5.02
C TYR A 150 14.64 -6.26 -4.16
N LYS A 151 14.83 -6.32 -2.83
CA LYS A 151 13.88 -6.98 -1.91
C LYS A 151 12.48 -6.38 -1.99
N ARG A 152 12.36 -5.05 -2.19
CA ARG A 152 11.06 -4.39 -2.41
C ARG A 152 10.42 -4.84 -3.73
N ALA A 153 11.20 -4.88 -4.81
CA ALA A 153 10.70 -5.37 -6.09
C ALA A 153 10.21 -6.82 -6.00
N VAL A 154 10.96 -7.72 -5.32
CA VAL A 154 10.51 -9.11 -5.05
C VAL A 154 9.20 -9.13 -4.27
N ALA A 155 9.08 -8.31 -3.22
CA ALA A 155 7.85 -8.23 -2.42
C ALA A 155 6.65 -7.74 -3.25
N ILE A 156 6.87 -6.83 -4.19
CA ILE A 156 5.85 -6.38 -5.16
C ILE A 156 5.48 -7.52 -6.10
N ALA A 157 6.44 -8.23 -6.70
CA ALA A 157 6.16 -9.40 -7.56
C ALA A 157 5.34 -10.46 -6.82
N ARG A 158 5.72 -10.77 -5.58
CA ARG A 158 4.98 -11.69 -4.72
C ARG A 158 3.55 -11.21 -4.43
N ALA A 159 3.35 -9.92 -4.20
CA ALA A 159 2.01 -9.34 -4.01
C ALA A 159 1.17 -9.46 -5.30
N LEU A 160 1.77 -9.23 -6.47
CA LEU A 160 1.10 -9.35 -7.78
C LEU A 160 0.70 -10.78 -8.11
N ALA A 161 1.42 -11.80 -7.62
CA ALA A 161 1.10 -13.21 -7.83
C ALA A 161 -0.32 -13.57 -7.33
N ALA A 162 -0.81 -12.86 -6.31
CA ALA A 162 -2.18 -13.00 -5.81
C ALA A 162 -3.24 -12.38 -6.74
N GLN A 163 -2.86 -11.65 -7.80
CA GLN A 163 -3.73 -10.88 -8.70
C GLN A 163 -4.67 -9.92 -7.94
N PRO A 164 -4.13 -9.03 -7.10
CA PRO A 164 -4.94 -8.15 -6.28
C PRO A 164 -5.63 -7.06 -7.12
N GLN A 165 -6.72 -6.54 -6.60
CA GLN A 165 -7.35 -5.30 -7.10
C GLN A 165 -6.76 -4.06 -6.43
N CYS A 166 -6.15 -4.23 -5.26
CA CYS A 166 -5.52 -3.16 -4.49
C CYS A 166 -4.21 -3.63 -3.86
N ILE A 167 -3.19 -2.76 -3.89
CA ILE A 167 -1.93 -2.98 -3.19
C ILE A 167 -1.74 -1.87 -2.15
N LEU A 168 -1.45 -2.29 -0.92
CA LEU A 168 -1.05 -1.43 0.17
C LEU A 168 0.46 -1.43 0.28
N TYR A 169 1.09 -0.26 0.24
CA TYR A 169 2.54 -0.11 0.39
C TYR A 169 2.82 0.56 1.74
N ASP A 170 3.55 -0.13 2.62
CA ASP A 170 3.99 0.42 3.90
C ASP A 170 5.45 0.82 3.80
N GLU A 171 5.72 2.14 3.69
CA GLU A 171 7.04 2.75 3.63
C GLU A 171 7.97 2.08 2.58
N PRO A 172 7.58 2.00 1.28
CA PRO A 172 8.26 1.17 0.29
C PRO A 172 9.69 1.65 -0.04
N THR A 173 10.01 2.93 0.17
CA THR A 173 11.33 3.52 -0.12
C THR A 173 12.22 3.69 1.11
N THR A 174 11.73 3.37 2.30
CA THR A 174 12.53 3.50 3.53
C THR A 174 13.76 2.59 3.48
N MET A 175 14.94 3.15 3.74
CA MET A 175 16.27 2.49 3.67
C MET A 175 16.63 2.00 2.26
N VAL A 176 16.04 2.55 1.24
CA VAL A 176 16.39 2.34 -0.17
C VAL A 176 17.21 3.53 -0.64
N ASP A 177 18.22 3.29 -1.49
CA ASP A 177 18.98 4.38 -2.07
C ASP A 177 18.12 5.24 -3.02
N PRO A 178 18.46 6.54 -3.22
CA PRO A 178 17.60 7.46 -3.98
C PRO A 178 17.32 7.02 -5.42
N ILE A 179 18.28 6.42 -6.10
CA ILE A 179 18.12 5.96 -7.50
C ILE A 179 17.10 4.83 -7.54
N MET A 180 17.25 3.86 -6.65
CA MET A 180 16.35 2.72 -6.58
C MET A 180 14.96 3.12 -6.04
N SER A 181 14.88 4.13 -5.17
CA SER A 181 13.60 4.72 -4.73
C SER A 181 12.83 5.31 -5.90
N ASP A 182 13.52 6.03 -6.77
CA ASP A 182 12.93 6.60 -8.00
C ASP A 182 12.43 5.49 -8.95
N HIS A 183 13.22 4.43 -9.14
CA HIS A 183 12.83 3.24 -9.91
C HIS A 183 11.60 2.53 -9.33
N LEU A 184 11.50 2.39 -8.01
CA LEU A 184 10.32 1.82 -7.35
C LEU A 184 9.07 2.68 -7.60
N GLY A 185 9.19 4.00 -7.57
CA GLY A 185 8.10 4.91 -7.93
C GLY A 185 7.65 4.72 -9.39
N ASP A 186 8.59 4.61 -10.34
CA ASP A 186 8.27 4.34 -11.75
C ASP A 186 7.60 2.97 -11.92
N LEU A 187 8.08 1.95 -11.23
CA LEU A 187 7.47 0.63 -11.19
C LEU A 187 6.02 0.72 -10.70
N MET A 188 5.76 1.38 -9.58
CA MET A 188 4.41 1.53 -9.02
C MET A 188 3.48 2.24 -10.02
N LEU A 189 3.93 3.31 -10.68
CA LEU A 189 3.16 4.00 -11.73
C LEU A 189 2.86 3.09 -12.93
N ARG A 190 3.86 2.32 -13.37
CA ARG A 190 3.71 1.39 -14.49
C ARG A 190 2.68 0.31 -14.16
N LEU A 191 2.77 -0.31 -13.00
CA LEU A 191 1.83 -1.33 -12.52
C LEU A 191 0.41 -0.78 -12.40
N LYS A 192 0.25 0.42 -11.81
CA LYS A 192 -1.04 1.11 -11.74
C LYS A 192 -1.69 1.24 -13.12
N ARG A 193 -0.93 1.72 -14.12
CA ARG A 193 -1.44 1.94 -15.49
C ARG A 193 -1.76 0.63 -16.22
N GLN A 194 -0.88 -0.35 -16.12
CA GLN A 194 -1.01 -1.62 -16.83
C GLN A 194 -2.12 -2.51 -16.26
N LEU A 195 -2.26 -2.54 -14.96
CA LEU A 195 -3.16 -3.45 -14.24
C LEU A 195 -4.40 -2.74 -13.66
N GLN A 196 -4.52 -1.41 -13.84
CA GLN A 196 -5.59 -0.59 -13.28
C GLN A 196 -5.73 -0.77 -11.75
N LEU A 197 -4.60 -0.92 -11.07
CA LEU A 197 -4.55 -1.19 -9.64
C LEU A 197 -4.98 0.03 -8.82
N THR A 198 -5.77 -0.23 -7.81
CA THR A 198 -5.97 0.70 -6.68
C THR A 198 -4.76 0.60 -5.75
N SER A 199 -4.29 1.71 -5.19
CA SER A 199 -3.14 1.70 -4.29
C SER A 199 -3.32 2.63 -3.10
N VAL A 200 -2.84 2.19 -1.94
CA VAL A 200 -2.62 3.06 -0.77
C VAL A 200 -1.13 3.00 -0.43
N VAL A 201 -0.51 4.16 -0.36
CA VAL A 201 0.93 4.29 -0.09
C VAL A 201 1.14 5.06 1.20
N VAL A 202 1.55 4.37 2.24
CA VAL A 202 2.01 5.02 3.46
C VAL A 202 3.47 5.38 3.30
N THR A 203 3.80 6.65 3.44
CA THR A 203 5.18 7.12 3.31
C THR A 203 5.43 8.45 4.03
N HIS A 204 6.69 8.74 4.33
CA HIS A 204 7.18 10.06 4.70
C HIS A 204 8.06 10.66 3.58
N ASP A 205 8.30 9.90 2.51
CA ASP A 205 9.05 10.32 1.33
C ASP A 205 8.14 11.15 0.41
N LEU A 206 8.38 12.46 0.34
CA LEU A 206 7.59 13.37 -0.47
C LEU A 206 7.83 13.17 -1.96
N ASP A 207 9.03 12.79 -2.40
CA ASP A 207 9.29 12.52 -3.83
C ASP A 207 8.44 11.37 -4.32
N LEU A 208 8.40 10.28 -3.55
CA LEU A 208 7.51 9.18 -3.86
C LEU A 208 6.06 9.62 -3.89
N MET A 209 5.60 10.36 -2.87
CA MET A 209 4.23 10.87 -2.80
C MET A 209 3.90 11.72 -4.03
N TYR A 210 4.75 12.69 -4.38
CA TYR A 210 4.55 13.54 -5.57
C TYR A 210 4.52 12.73 -6.88
N LYS A 211 5.31 11.67 -6.94
CA LYS A 211 5.43 10.83 -8.14
C LYS A 211 4.22 9.95 -8.36
N VAL A 212 3.67 9.31 -7.31
CA VAL A 212 2.70 8.23 -7.47
C VAL A 212 1.26 8.57 -7.09
N ALA A 213 1.04 9.59 -6.24
CA ALA A 213 -0.26 9.87 -5.66
C ALA A 213 -1.17 10.71 -6.56
N ASP A 214 -2.45 10.33 -6.66
CA ASP A 214 -3.52 11.19 -7.20
C ASP A 214 -4.06 12.11 -6.12
N ARG A 215 -4.27 11.55 -4.91
CA ARG A 215 -4.70 12.31 -3.72
C ARG A 215 -3.88 11.93 -2.50
N VAL A 216 -3.95 12.78 -1.50
CA VAL A 216 -3.18 12.69 -0.27
C VAL A 216 -4.10 12.79 0.94
N VAL A 217 -3.90 11.90 1.90
CA VAL A 217 -4.39 11.99 3.28
C VAL A 217 -3.23 12.46 4.15
N PHE A 218 -3.37 13.58 4.83
CA PHE A 218 -2.39 14.03 5.81
C PHE A 218 -2.89 13.74 7.23
N LEU A 219 -2.17 12.84 7.91
CA LEU A 219 -2.45 12.49 9.30
C LEU A 219 -1.62 13.35 10.26
N TYR A 220 -2.31 13.94 11.25
CA TYR A 220 -1.71 14.68 12.34
C TYR A 220 -2.43 14.36 13.64
N GLU A 221 -1.69 13.96 14.68
CA GLU A 221 -2.24 13.57 15.99
C GLU A 221 -3.43 12.59 15.92
N GLY A 222 -3.35 11.65 14.97
CA GLY A 222 -4.38 10.63 14.76
C GLY A 222 -5.57 11.08 13.91
N GLY A 223 -5.74 12.36 13.65
CA GLY A 223 -6.79 12.91 12.80
C GLY A 223 -6.35 13.14 11.37
N VAL A 224 -7.31 13.09 10.43
CA VAL A 224 -7.13 13.52 9.05
C VAL A 224 -7.31 15.03 8.99
N ILE A 225 -6.21 15.79 8.88
CA ILE A 225 -6.26 17.27 8.78
C ILE A 225 -6.33 17.76 7.34
N PHE A 226 -6.07 16.89 6.36
CA PHE A 226 -6.22 17.18 4.94
C PHE A 226 -6.54 15.90 4.17
N PHE A 227 -7.44 16.03 3.20
CA PHE A 227 -7.72 15.02 2.19
C PHE A 227 -8.08 15.70 0.88
N GLY A 228 -7.25 15.56 -0.14
CA GLY A 228 -7.43 16.24 -1.42
C GLY A 228 -6.35 15.88 -2.42
N THR A 229 -6.30 16.59 -3.56
CA THR A 229 -5.25 16.37 -4.58
C THR A 229 -3.88 16.84 -4.09
N VAL A 230 -2.82 16.34 -4.75
CA VAL A 230 -1.45 16.79 -4.50
C VAL A 230 -1.33 18.31 -4.69
N GLY A 231 -1.95 18.86 -5.75
CA GLY A 231 -1.94 20.31 -6.02
C GLY A 231 -2.69 21.15 -4.98
N ASP A 232 -3.70 20.58 -4.31
CA ASP A 232 -4.40 21.25 -3.19
C ASP A 232 -3.57 21.20 -1.92
N LEU A 233 -2.82 20.10 -1.70
CA LEU A 233 -1.89 19.98 -0.57
C LEU A 233 -0.81 21.08 -0.62
N GLU A 234 -0.23 21.32 -1.79
CA GLU A 234 0.80 22.36 -1.98
C GLU A 234 0.28 23.78 -1.70
N LYS A 235 -1.00 24.01 -1.93
CA LYS A 235 -1.67 25.30 -1.69
C LYS A 235 -2.21 25.45 -0.27
N SER A 236 -2.12 24.40 0.53
CA SER A 236 -2.65 24.42 1.89
C SER A 236 -1.92 25.44 2.77
N ASP A 237 -2.67 26.30 3.46
CA ASP A 237 -2.13 27.24 4.44
C ASP A 237 -2.10 26.65 5.85
N HIS A 238 -2.44 25.36 6.01
CA HIS A 238 -2.45 24.71 7.32
C HIS A 238 -1.01 24.63 7.90
N PRO A 239 -0.75 25.17 9.12
CA PRO A 239 0.62 25.32 9.63
C PRO A 239 1.41 24.01 9.68
N HIS A 240 0.80 22.91 10.13
CA HIS A 240 1.47 21.61 10.23
C HIS A 240 1.78 20.98 8.86
N ILE A 241 0.95 21.26 7.85
CA ILE A 241 1.22 20.81 6.47
C ILE A 241 2.41 21.58 5.92
N ARG A 242 2.43 22.91 6.06
CA ARG A 242 3.56 23.73 5.62
C ARG A 242 4.86 23.34 6.29
N GLU A 243 4.86 23.21 7.61
CA GLU A 243 6.04 22.76 8.37
C GLU A 243 6.57 21.41 7.85
N PHE A 244 5.66 20.45 7.56
CA PHE A 244 6.04 19.14 7.06
C PHE A 244 6.66 19.20 5.65
N LEU A 245 6.07 19.98 4.74
CA LEU A 245 6.58 20.16 3.38
C LEU A 245 7.90 20.94 3.34
N GLU A 246 8.11 21.89 4.27
CA GLU A 246 9.33 22.67 4.35
C GLU A 246 10.51 21.87 4.93
N MET A 247 10.27 20.99 5.92
CA MET A 247 11.32 20.14 6.48
C MET A 247 12.01 19.28 5.42
N ASP A 248 11.29 18.76 4.45
CA ASP A 248 11.84 17.95 3.37
C ASP A 248 12.68 18.80 2.40
N ARG A 249 12.33 20.06 2.17
CA ARG A 249 13.12 20.98 1.33
C ARG A 249 14.49 21.32 1.94
N VAL A 250 14.57 21.39 3.28
CA VAL A 250 15.83 21.72 3.98
C VAL A 250 16.81 20.55 3.98
N VAL A 251 16.33 19.31 3.94
CA VAL A 251 17.18 18.11 3.88
C VAL A 251 17.85 17.95 2.52
N ARG A 252 17.38 18.65 1.49
CA ARG A 252 17.90 18.56 0.09
C ARG A 252 18.96 19.62 -0.27
N VAL A 253 19.34 20.48 0.66
CA VAL A 253 20.42 21.47 0.51
C VAL A 253 21.67 20.97 1.23
#